data_249333f5b5a1f2504bfc033bfb57ca55
#
_entry.id   249333f5b5a1f2504bfc033bfb57ca55
#
_cell.length_a   1.000
_cell.length_b   1.000
_cell.length_c   1.000
_cell.angle_alpha   90.00
_cell.angle_beta   90.00
_cell.angle_gamma   90.00
#
_symmetry.space_group_name_H-M   'P 1'
#
loop_
_entity.id
_entity.type
_entity.pdbx_description
1 polymer ?
#
loop_
_entity_poly.entity_id
_entity_poly.type
_entity_poly.pdbx_seq_one_letter_code
_entity_poly.pdbx_strand_id
1 'polypeptide(L)'
;MSDPTRTSQSTRHATDPAAAAARTPAAAVAPAIRRPLAAAFRLLLTTAALTGLLLAALAAPAPAELLTRFTVQANLAVALVSACSAQRAWTGRRPVSPRLTGALLVFLTLPALVHYALPAADAAAFTLPGTGAPTTAQALSGHLLLGLTPLAALADWLLLTTPRGFRLPYAWQWPAYPLLYLAFTLAFPATAGAPPPTVPTALTLALAIFLLPLITLGIDQVRPSPRLHKNRISPTGISPLK
;
A
#
# COMPACT_ATOMS: atom_id res chain seq x y z
N MET A 1 5.49 -70.09 -41.86
CA MET A 1 5.82 -69.89 -40.46
C MET A 1 5.17 -68.59 -40.05
N SER A 2 4.11 -68.68 -39.26
CA SER A 2 3.09 -67.70 -39.06
C SER A 2 3.41 -66.84 -37.82
N ASP A 3 3.33 -65.52 -37.96
CA ASP A 3 3.51 -64.57 -36.88
C ASP A 3 2.15 -64.18 -36.32
N PRO A 4 1.88 -64.30 -35.01
CA PRO A 4 0.59 -63.98 -34.44
C PRO A 4 0.51 -62.47 -34.09
N THR A 5 -0.47 -61.86 -34.68
CA THR A 5 -1.01 -60.50 -34.41
C THR A 5 -1.18 -60.18 -32.93
N ARG A 6 -0.45 -59.17 -32.48
CA ARG A 6 -0.58 -58.56 -31.16
C ARG A 6 -1.73 -57.54 -31.20
N THR A 7 -2.88 -57.93 -30.71
CA THR A 7 -4.05 -57.05 -30.52
C THR A 7 -3.77 -56.12 -29.34
N SER A 8 -3.45 -54.84 -29.59
CA SER A 8 -3.38 -53.82 -28.58
C SER A 8 -4.81 -53.46 -28.11
N GLN A 9 -5.18 -53.95 -26.94
CA GLN A 9 -6.35 -53.44 -26.23
C GLN A 9 -6.08 -52.03 -25.75
N SER A 10 -6.61 -51.06 -26.50
CA SER A 10 -6.79 -49.67 -26.04
C SER A 10 -7.84 -49.63 -24.95
N THR A 11 -7.44 -49.70 -23.70
CA THR A 11 -8.29 -49.42 -22.55
C THR A 11 -8.63 -47.92 -22.60
N ARG A 12 -9.76 -47.58 -23.21
CA ARG A 12 -10.38 -46.27 -23.05
C ARG A 12 -10.74 -46.14 -21.54
N HIS A 13 -9.91 -45.41 -20.80
CA HIS A 13 -10.35 -44.86 -19.51
C HIS A 13 -11.56 -43.95 -19.81
N ALA A 14 -12.74 -44.49 -19.66
CA ALA A 14 -13.96 -43.72 -19.54
C ALA A 14 -13.79 -42.88 -18.27
N THR A 15 -13.44 -41.64 -18.45
CA THR A 15 -13.44 -40.63 -17.38
C THR A 15 -14.88 -40.48 -16.95
N ASP A 16 -15.20 -41.05 -15.80
CA ASP A 16 -16.50 -40.98 -15.17
C ASP A 16 -16.85 -39.50 -14.92
N PRO A 17 -17.84 -38.91 -15.64
CA PRO A 17 -18.19 -37.50 -15.49
C PRO A 17 -18.70 -37.18 -14.07
N ALA A 18 -19.14 -38.15 -13.31
CA ALA A 18 -19.55 -38.01 -11.91
C ALA A 18 -18.33 -37.78 -10.99
N ALA A 19 -17.16 -38.36 -11.31
CA ALA A 19 -15.92 -38.13 -10.54
C ALA A 19 -15.30 -36.74 -10.81
N ALA A 20 -15.58 -36.12 -11.94
CA ALA A 20 -15.12 -34.76 -12.26
C ALA A 20 -15.97 -33.69 -11.56
N ALA A 21 -17.26 -33.93 -11.33
CA ALA A 21 -18.17 -33.00 -10.66
C ALA A 21 -17.93 -32.88 -9.13
N ALA A 22 -17.27 -33.86 -8.51
CA ALA A 22 -17.06 -33.89 -7.06
C ALA A 22 -15.82 -33.11 -6.56
N ARG A 23 -15.02 -32.52 -7.45
CA ARG A 23 -13.81 -31.76 -7.09
C ARG A 23 -14.02 -30.26 -7.22
N THR A 24 -15.01 -29.71 -6.55
CA THR A 24 -15.01 -28.27 -6.27
C THR A 24 -13.85 -28.02 -5.32
N PRO A 25 -12.83 -27.22 -5.71
CA PRO A 25 -11.69 -26.96 -4.81
C PRO A 25 -12.23 -26.40 -3.48
N ALA A 26 -11.85 -26.95 -2.34
CA ALA A 26 -12.28 -26.48 -1.03
C ALA A 26 -12.02 -24.96 -0.82
N ALA A 27 -11.10 -24.38 -1.58
CA ALA A 27 -10.88 -22.94 -1.66
C ALA A 27 -12.05 -22.13 -2.23
N ALA A 28 -12.96 -22.75 -3.01
CA ALA A 28 -14.14 -22.08 -3.57
C ALA A 28 -15.28 -21.93 -2.55
N VAL A 29 -15.22 -22.65 -1.41
CA VAL A 29 -16.25 -22.68 -0.38
C VAL A 29 -15.83 -21.95 0.90
N ALA A 30 -14.61 -21.41 0.96
CA ALA A 30 -14.15 -20.68 2.14
C ALA A 30 -15.00 -19.41 2.35
N PRO A 31 -15.68 -19.26 3.50
CA PRO A 31 -16.51 -18.08 3.75
C PRO A 31 -15.68 -16.81 3.72
N ALA A 32 -16.26 -15.74 3.17
CA ALA A 32 -15.62 -14.43 3.13
C ALA A 32 -15.41 -13.90 4.57
N ILE A 33 -14.17 -13.85 5.04
CA ILE A 33 -13.84 -13.38 6.39
C ILE A 33 -13.86 -11.85 6.38
N ARG A 34 -14.90 -11.27 6.99
CA ARG A 34 -15.02 -9.83 7.21
C ARG A 34 -14.04 -9.37 8.29
N ARG A 35 -13.44 -8.18 8.09
CA ARG A 35 -12.48 -7.56 9.02
C ARG A 35 -12.96 -6.17 9.40
N PRO A 36 -13.99 -6.05 10.27
CA PRO A 36 -14.65 -4.78 10.55
C PRO A 36 -13.72 -3.74 11.21
N LEU A 37 -12.83 -4.16 12.11
CA LEU A 37 -11.85 -3.25 12.72
C LEU A 37 -10.89 -2.64 11.69
N ALA A 38 -10.37 -3.46 10.77
CA ALA A 38 -9.52 -2.94 9.71
C ALA A 38 -10.28 -2.03 8.75
N ALA A 39 -11.55 -2.31 8.48
CA ALA A 39 -12.40 -1.45 7.67
C ALA A 39 -12.65 -0.10 8.35
N ALA A 40 -13.02 -0.10 9.64
CA ALA A 40 -13.24 1.12 10.41
C ALA A 40 -11.97 1.98 10.49
N PHE A 41 -10.82 1.38 10.79
CA PHE A 41 -9.55 2.10 10.86
C PHE A 41 -9.19 2.76 9.52
N ARG A 42 -9.38 2.05 8.39
CA ARG A 42 -9.10 2.59 7.05
C ARG A 42 -10.09 3.67 6.63
N LEU A 43 -11.35 3.62 7.10
CA LEU A 43 -12.28 4.72 6.93
C LEU A 43 -11.85 5.96 7.72
N LEU A 44 -11.38 5.80 8.96
CA LEU A 44 -10.82 6.91 9.73
C LEU A 44 -9.59 7.52 9.05
N LEU A 45 -8.70 6.69 8.51
CA LEU A 45 -7.57 7.16 7.71
C LEU A 45 -8.02 7.94 6.47
N THR A 46 -9.03 7.43 5.76
CA THR A 46 -9.63 8.11 4.59
C THR A 46 -10.21 9.46 4.98
N THR A 47 -11.00 9.52 6.06
CA THR A 47 -11.62 10.78 6.52
C THR A 47 -10.57 11.78 6.96
N ALA A 48 -9.52 11.36 7.69
CA ALA A 48 -8.42 12.23 8.11
C ALA A 48 -7.70 12.84 6.90
N ALA A 49 -7.37 12.03 5.89
CA ALA A 49 -6.72 12.50 4.67
C ALA A 49 -7.62 13.48 3.90
N LEU A 50 -8.90 13.15 3.69
CA LEU A 50 -9.85 14.04 2.99
C LEU A 50 -10.09 15.34 3.75
N THR A 51 -10.22 15.31 5.08
CA THR A 51 -10.35 16.50 5.91
C THR A 51 -9.11 17.38 5.78
N GLY A 52 -7.92 16.81 5.87
CA GLY A 52 -6.67 17.55 5.68
C GLY A 52 -6.56 18.19 4.30
N LEU A 53 -6.93 17.45 3.24
CA LEU A 53 -6.97 17.98 1.86
C LEU A 53 -7.99 19.11 1.70
N LEU A 54 -9.17 18.95 2.27
CA LEU A 54 -10.22 19.99 2.24
C LEU A 54 -9.75 21.26 2.94
N LEU A 55 -9.19 21.15 4.15
CA LEU A 55 -8.66 22.29 4.89
C LEU A 55 -7.53 22.98 4.12
N ALA A 56 -6.64 22.23 3.50
CA ALA A 56 -5.58 22.77 2.65
C ALA A 56 -6.18 23.57 1.48
N ALA A 57 -7.19 23.00 0.81
CA ALA A 57 -7.85 23.63 -0.33
C ALA A 57 -8.61 24.91 0.05
N LEU A 58 -9.30 24.91 1.20
CA LEU A 58 -10.02 26.08 1.72
C LEU A 58 -9.08 27.21 2.17
N ALA A 59 -7.88 26.85 2.63
CA ALA A 59 -6.88 27.81 3.10
C ALA A 59 -5.94 28.32 2.00
N ALA A 60 -5.96 27.72 0.82
CA ALA A 60 -5.09 28.10 -0.29
C ALA A 60 -5.69 29.20 -1.15
N PRO A 61 -4.92 30.23 -1.55
CA PRO A 61 -5.39 31.27 -2.46
C PRO A 61 -5.66 30.72 -3.89
N ALA A 62 -4.94 29.67 -4.30
CA ALA A 62 -5.10 28.99 -5.56
C ALA A 62 -5.17 27.47 -5.36
N PRO A 63 -6.37 26.91 -5.07
CA PRO A 63 -6.51 25.48 -4.75
C PRO A 63 -6.01 24.52 -5.83
N ALA A 64 -6.09 24.93 -7.10
CA ALA A 64 -5.61 24.10 -8.22
C ALA A 64 -4.09 23.85 -8.16
N GLU A 65 -3.31 24.82 -7.67
CA GLU A 65 -1.85 24.67 -7.53
C GLU A 65 -1.46 23.63 -6.45
N LEU A 66 -2.35 23.34 -5.51
CA LEU A 66 -2.10 22.29 -4.51
C LEU A 66 -1.93 20.92 -5.16
N LEU A 67 -2.58 20.67 -6.30
CA LEU A 67 -2.48 19.40 -7.01
C LEU A 67 -1.07 19.15 -7.57
N THR A 68 -0.26 20.19 -7.71
CA THR A 68 1.15 20.05 -8.11
C THR A 68 2.03 19.58 -6.93
N ARG A 69 1.56 19.65 -5.68
CA ARG A 69 2.33 19.29 -4.49
C ARG A 69 2.32 17.79 -4.25
N PHE A 70 3.49 17.22 -4.02
CA PHE A 70 3.64 15.78 -3.78
C PHE A 70 2.81 15.29 -2.59
N THR A 71 2.79 16.04 -1.47
CA THR A 71 1.99 15.72 -0.29
C THR A 71 0.50 15.58 -0.61
N VAL A 72 -0.04 16.47 -1.43
CA VAL A 72 -1.46 16.46 -1.81
C VAL A 72 -1.76 15.24 -2.68
N GLN A 73 -0.91 14.95 -3.66
CA GLN A 73 -1.05 13.78 -4.54
C GLN A 73 -0.96 12.47 -3.74
N ALA A 74 0.01 12.37 -2.82
CA ALA A 74 0.20 11.20 -1.96
C ALA A 74 -1.02 10.96 -1.05
N ASN A 75 -1.53 12.01 -0.39
CA ASN A 75 -2.69 11.89 0.49
C ASN A 75 -3.99 11.61 -0.28
N LEU A 76 -4.16 12.16 -1.49
CA LEU A 76 -5.29 11.83 -2.35
C LEU A 76 -5.26 10.34 -2.75
N ALA A 77 -4.11 9.85 -3.17
CA ALA A 77 -3.93 8.44 -3.52
C ALA A 77 -4.22 7.52 -2.32
N VAL A 78 -3.76 7.90 -1.13
CA VAL A 78 -4.04 7.15 0.12
C VAL A 78 -5.52 7.20 0.47
N ALA A 79 -6.19 8.34 0.38
CA ALA A 79 -7.63 8.45 0.63
C ALA A 79 -8.42 7.49 -0.27
N LEU A 80 -8.12 7.46 -1.57
CA LEU A 80 -8.77 6.58 -2.53
C LEU A 80 -8.51 5.09 -2.23
N VAL A 81 -7.24 4.72 -2.01
CA VAL A 81 -6.88 3.31 -1.80
C VAL A 81 -7.32 2.81 -0.43
N SER A 82 -7.26 3.63 0.61
CA SER A 82 -7.76 3.25 1.94
C SER A 82 -9.27 3.10 1.96
N ALA A 83 -10.04 3.94 1.24
CA ALA A 83 -11.47 3.75 1.05
C ALA A 83 -11.80 2.43 0.35
N CYS A 84 -11.13 2.14 -0.77
CA CYS A 84 -11.27 0.85 -1.47
C CYS A 84 -10.88 -0.34 -0.58
N SER A 85 -9.82 -0.18 0.21
CA SER A 85 -9.32 -1.21 1.12
C SER A 85 -10.29 -1.44 2.29
N ALA A 86 -10.91 -0.38 2.81
CA ALA A 86 -11.97 -0.45 3.82
C ALA A 86 -13.19 -1.23 3.30
N GLN A 87 -13.66 -0.89 2.10
CA GLN A 87 -14.77 -1.60 1.45
C GLN A 87 -14.47 -3.09 1.26
N ARG A 88 -13.25 -3.43 0.80
CA ARG A 88 -12.82 -4.83 0.64
C ARG A 88 -12.73 -5.58 1.96
N ALA A 89 -12.25 -4.93 3.02
CA ALA A 89 -12.17 -5.51 4.36
C ALA A 89 -13.59 -5.75 4.93
N TRP A 90 -14.52 -4.82 4.72
CA TRP A 90 -15.91 -4.94 5.13
C TRP A 90 -16.65 -6.08 4.42
N THR A 91 -16.45 -6.19 3.10
CA THR A 91 -17.12 -7.21 2.27
C THR A 91 -16.41 -8.57 2.28
N GLY A 92 -15.27 -8.72 2.98
CA GLY A 92 -14.49 -9.94 3.00
C GLY A 92 -13.78 -10.28 1.69
N ARG A 93 -13.64 -9.30 0.79
CA ARG A 93 -12.91 -9.47 -0.47
C ARG A 93 -11.39 -9.51 -0.24
N ARG A 94 -10.66 -9.98 -1.25
CA ARG A 94 -9.19 -10.01 -1.21
C ARG A 94 -8.64 -8.60 -0.93
N PRO A 95 -7.64 -8.47 -0.04
CA PRO A 95 -7.01 -7.19 0.27
C PRO A 95 -6.39 -6.56 -0.98
N VAL A 96 -6.13 -5.26 -0.91
CA VAL A 96 -5.35 -4.54 -1.94
C VAL A 96 -3.94 -5.14 -2.02
N SER A 97 -3.34 -5.08 -3.21
CA SER A 97 -2.02 -5.69 -3.42
C SER A 97 -0.95 -5.08 -2.51
N PRO A 98 -0.04 -5.89 -1.95
CA PRO A 98 1.08 -5.38 -1.12
C PRO A 98 1.95 -4.37 -1.87
N ARG A 99 2.10 -4.52 -3.18
CA ARG A 99 2.83 -3.58 -4.03
C ARG A 99 2.26 -2.16 -3.93
N LEU A 100 0.93 -2.00 -4.01
CA LEU A 100 0.28 -0.70 -3.92
C LEU A 100 0.31 -0.15 -2.49
N THR A 101 0.05 -0.99 -1.50
CA THR A 101 0.09 -0.59 -0.08
C THR A 101 1.48 -0.08 0.31
N GLY A 102 2.55 -0.77 -0.11
CA GLY A 102 3.92 -0.36 0.17
C GLY A 102 4.31 0.93 -0.55
N ALA A 103 3.88 1.10 -1.81
CA ALA A 103 4.10 2.36 -2.54
C ALA A 103 3.48 3.56 -1.82
N LEU A 104 2.23 3.43 -1.39
CA LEU A 104 1.52 4.51 -0.68
C LEU A 104 2.15 4.81 0.68
N LEU A 105 2.63 3.80 1.39
CA LEU A 105 3.34 3.98 2.65
C LEU A 105 4.59 4.83 2.44
N VAL A 106 5.40 4.51 1.42
CA VAL A 106 6.59 5.29 1.04
C VAL A 106 6.20 6.72 0.62
N PHE A 107 5.13 6.88 -0.18
CA PHE A 107 4.68 8.19 -0.66
C PHE A 107 4.16 9.10 0.46
N LEU A 108 3.61 8.54 1.54
CA LEU A 108 3.19 9.32 2.70
C LEU A 108 4.34 9.64 3.65
N THR A 109 5.21 8.66 3.89
CA THR A 109 6.31 8.83 4.84
C THR A 109 7.40 9.75 4.30
N LEU A 110 7.59 9.81 2.99
CA LEU A 110 8.58 10.69 2.36
C LEU A 110 8.32 12.18 2.65
N PRO A 111 7.15 12.76 2.33
CA PRO A 111 6.91 14.18 2.62
C PRO A 111 6.85 14.49 4.11
N ALA A 112 6.39 13.55 4.95
CA ALA A 112 6.44 13.69 6.39
C ALA A 112 7.89 13.78 6.89
N LEU A 113 8.76 12.87 6.44
CA LEU A 113 10.18 12.89 6.77
C LEU A 113 10.84 14.19 6.31
N VAL A 114 10.56 14.62 5.08
CA VAL A 114 11.06 15.87 4.49
C VAL A 114 10.63 17.08 5.32
N HIS A 115 9.36 17.14 5.71
CA HIS A 115 8.82 18.24 6.49
C HIS A 115 9.50 18.41 7.86
N TYR A 116 9.82 17.29 8.53
CA TYR A 116 10.42 17.34 9.87
C TYR A 116 11.96 17.36 9.84
N ALA A 117 12.60 16.92 8.75
CA ALA A 117 14.06 16.79 8.69
C ALA A 117 14.77 17.88 7.90
N LEU A 118 14.08 18.59 6.98
CA LEU A 118 14.67 19.58 6.11
C LEU A 118 14.07 20.97 6.33
N PRO A 119 14.83 22.06 6.07
CA PRO A 119 14.30 23.42 6.08
C PRO A 119 13.14 23.57 5.10
N ALA A 120 12.06 24.23 5.52
CA ALA A 120 10.83 24.36 4.74
C ALA A 120 11.05 24.99 3.35
N ALA A 121 11.98 25.92 3.24
CA ALA A 121 12.32 26.59 1.97
C ALA A 121 12.90 25.63 0.93
N ASP A 122 13.70 24.65 1.36
CA ASP A 122 14.45 23.77 0.47
C ASP A 122 13.61 22.60 -0.07
N ALA A 123 12.50 22.29 0.58
CA ALA A 123 11.66 21.13 0.26
C ALA A 123 10.21 21.51 -0.07
N ALA A 124 9.98 22.77 -0.47
CA ALA A 124 8.65 23.33 -0.66
C ALA A 124 7.76 22.53 -1.64
N ALA A 125 8.32 21.89 -2.67
CA ALA A 125 7.56 21.08 -3.61
C ALA A 125 7.00 19.79 -2.99
N PHE A 126 7.70 19.22 -2.00
CA PHE A 126 7.32 17.99 -1.32
C PHE A 126 6.39 18.21 -0.12
N THR A 127 6.24 19.45 0.35
CA THR A 127 5.43 19.82 1.52
C THR A 127 4.22 20.66 1.12
N LEU A 128 3.52 21.20 2.09
CA LEU A 128 2.43 22.15 1.85
C LEU A 128 3.00 23.57 1.71
N PRO A 129 2.37 24.44 0.90
CA PRO A 129 2.79 25.83 0.81
C PRO A 129 2.58 26.55 2.14
N GLY A 130 3.61 27.24 2.60
CA GLY A 130 3.55 28.09 3.79
C GLY A 130 4.33 29.37 3.55
N THR A 131 3.64 30.52 3.51
CA THR A 131 4.26 31.85 3.49
C THR A 131 3.75 32.62 4.70
N GLY A 132 4.65 32.91 5.64
CA GLY A 132 4.28 33.63 6.88
C GLY A 132 3.75 32.72 8.01
N ALA A 133 3.09 33.34 8.99
CA ALA A 133 2.45 32.59 10.08
C ALA A 133 1.26 31.78 9.55
N PRO A 134 1.20 30.45 9.78
CA PRO A 134 0.12 29.62 9.25
C PRO A 134 -1.21 29.99 9.93
N THR A 135 -2.27 30.04 9.14
CA THR A 135 -3.64 30.10 9.69
C THR A 135 -3.96 28.80 10.43
N THR A 136 -4.95 28.82 11.32
CA THR A 136 -5.38 27.61 12.05
C THR A 136 -5.72 26.46 11.09
N ALA A 137 -6.38 26.76 9.96
CA ALA A 137 -6.72 25.75 8.96
C ALA A 137 -5.48 25.17 8.27
N GLN A 138 -4.49 25.99 7.94
CA GLN A 138 -3.20 25.54 7.37
C GLN A 138 -2.43 24.67 8.36
N ALA A 139 -2.32 25.11 9.63
CA ALA A 139 -1.66 24.32 10.66
C ALA A 139 -2.33 22.96 10.86
N LEU A 140 -3.67 22.94 10.97
CA LEU A 140 -4.42 21.71 11.13
C LEU A 140 -4.29 20.78 9.91
N SER A 141 -4.35 21.33 8.70
CA SER A 141 -4.12 20.54 7.49
C SER A 141 -2.73 19.94 7.47
N GLY A 142 -1.70 20.68 7.87
CA GLY A 142 -0.31 20.19 7.99
C GLY A 142 -0.21 19.02 8.98
N HIS A 143 -0.79 19.16 10.18
CA HIS A 143 -0.80 18.08 11.18
C HIS A 143 -1.56 16.84 10.70
N LEU A 144 -2.64 17.00 9.95
CA LEU A 144 -3.37 15.87 9.39
C LEU A 144 -2.59 15.17 8.28
N LEU A 145 -2.10 15.92 7.29
CA LEU A 145 -1.50 15.35 6.07
C LEU A 145 -0.05 14.90 6.24
N LEU A 146 0.73 15.58 7.08
CA LEU A 146 2.15 15.28 7.30
C LEU A 146 2.43 14.58 8.65
N GLY A 147 1.46 14.56 9.57
CA GLY A 147 1.58 13.90 10.87
C GLY A 147 0.65 12.69 10.98
N LEU A 148 -0.65 12.93 11.17
CA LEU A 148 -1.61 11.90 11.51
C LEU A 148 -1.76 10.84 10.40
N THR A 149 -1.89 11.27 9.14
CA THR A 149 -2.12 10.34 8.01
C THR A 149 -0.95 9.38 7.79
N PRO A 150 0.34 9.82 7.75
CA PRO A 150 1.46 8.89 7.66
C PRO A 150 1.57 7.96 8.86
N LEU A 151 1.37 8.45 10.08
CA LEU A 151 1.40 7.61 11.29
C LEU A 151 0.29 6.57 11.30
N ALA A 152 -0.93 6.95 10.91
CA ALA A 152 -2.04 6.03 10.79
C ALA A 152 -1.81 4.99 9.68
N ALA A 153 -1.24 5.38 8.54
CA ALA A 153 -0.88 4.44 7.48
C ALA A 153 0.20 3.43 7.93
N LEU A 154 1.20 3.90 8.70
CA LEU A 154 2.20 3.03 9.34
C LEU A 154 1.54 2.05 10.32
N ALA A 155 0.60 2.53 11.14
CA ALA A 155 -0.14 1.70 12.09
C ALA A 155 -1.02 0.66 11.37
N ASP A 156 -1.75 1.03 10.29
CA ASP A 156 -2.51 0.07 9.46
C ASP A 156 -1.60 -1.03 8.92
N TRP A 157 -0.46 -0.62 8.37
CA TRP A 157 0.50 -1.58 7.84
C TRP A 157 1.08 -2.49 8.91
N LEU A 158 1.53 -1.93 10.05
CA LEU A 158 2.18 -2.71 11.10
C LEU A 158 1.22 -3.66 11.80
N LEU A 159 -0.03 -3.23 12.07
CA LEU A 159 -0.96 -3.93 12.93
C LEU A 159 -2.03 -4.73 12.16
N LEU A 160 -2.48 -4.23 11.01
CA LEU A 160 -3.67 -4.76 10.33
C LEU A 160 -3.36 -5.44 8.99
N THR A 161 -2.11 -5.39 8.49
CA THR A 161 -1.72 -6.09 7.27
C THR A 161 -0.89 -7.33 7.56
N THR A 162 -0.97 -8.32 6.67
CA THR A 162 -0.18 -9.55 6.79
C THR A 162 1.31 -9.25 6.60
N PRO A 163 2.19 -9.70 7.51
CA PRO A 163 3.63 -9.51 7.40
C PRO A 163 4.22 -10.28 6.22
N ARG A 164 5.43 -9.87 5.81
CA ARG A 164 6.18 -10.49 4.71
C ARG A 164 5.46 -10.48 3.35
N GLY A 165 4.60 -9.46 3.16
CA GLY A 165 3.90 -9.25 1.88
C GLY A 165 4.75 -8.54 0.84
N PHE A 166 5.78 -7.82 1.25
CA PHE A 166 6.64 -7.05 0.36
C PHE A 166 7.74 -7.90 -0.26
N ARG A 167 8.04 -7.63 -1.53
CA ARG A 167 9.07 -8.34 -2.31
C ARG A 167 10.12 -7.35 -2.78
N LEU A 168 11.36 -7.79 -2.90
CA LEU A 168 12.48 -6.96 -3.35
C LEU A 168 12.21 -6.19 -4.66
N PRO A 169 11.57 -6.77 -5.70
CA PRO A 169 11.23 -6.02 -6.91
C PRO A 169 10.35 -4.78 -6.66
N TYR A 170 9.55 -4.78 -5.59
CA TYR A 170 8.70 -3.62 -5.26
C TYR A 170 9.53 -2.43 -4.78
N ALA A 171 10.59 -2.70 -4.01
CA ALA A 171 11.49 -1.65 -3.50
C ALA A 171 12.15 -0.84 -4.62
N TRP A 172 12.37 -1.43 -5.81
CA TRP A 172 12.88 -0.72 -6.99
C TRP A 172 11.80 0.02 -7.77
N GLN A 173 10.54 -0.37 -7.62
CA GLN A 173 9.41 0.24 -8.33
C GLN A 173 8.85 1.46 -7.58
N TRP A 174 8.87 1.42 -6.24
CA TRP A 174 8.33 2.50 -5.42
C TRP A 174 9.07 3.84 -5.56
N PRO A 175 10.40 3.90 -5.75
CA PRO A 175 11.10 5.14 -6.01
C PRO A 175 10.74 5.82 -7.32
N ALA A 176 10.21 5.09 -8.30
CA ALA A 176 10.01 5.61 -9.66
C ALA A 176 9.17 6.90 -9.70
N TYR A 177 8.04 6.93 -8.99
CA TYR A 177 7.19 8.11 -8.96
C TYR A 177 7.80 9.30 -8.20
N PRO A 178 8.34 9.16 -6.98
CA PRO A 178 9.02 10.26 -6.29
C PRO A 178 10.25 10.78 -7.05
N LEU A 179 11.02 9.91 -7.72
CA LEU A 179 12.15 10.33 -8.55
C LEU A 179 11.69 11.10 -9.78
N LEU A 180 10.64 10.63 -10.46
CA LEU A 180 10.05 11.35 -11.58
C LEU A 180 9.55 12.73 -11.14
N TYR A 181 8.92 12.80 -9.97
CA TYR A 181 8.47 14.06 -9.39
C TYR A 181 9.63 14.99 -9.03
N LEU A 182 10.71 14.47 -8.44
CA LEU A 182 11.93 15.24 -8.17
C LEU A 182 12.54 15.77 -9.47
N ALA A 183 12.67 14.93 -10.48
CA ALA A 183 13.17 15.34 -11.79
C ALA A 183 12.28 16.43 -12.42
N PHE A 184 10.95 16.30 -12.30
CA PHE A 184 9.99 17.30 -12.76
C PHE A 184 10.19 18.66 -12.05
N THR A 185 10.34 18.67 -10.73
CA THR A 185 10.55 19.91 -9.95
C THR A 185 11.87 20.60 -10.27
N LEU A 186 12.90 19.83 -10.61
CA LEU A 186 14.19 20.37 -11.05
C LEU A 186 14.13 20.93 -12.47
N ALA A 187 13.42 20.26 -13.38
CA ALA A 187 13.32 20.66 -14.78
C ALA A 187 12.32 21.82 -15.01
N PHE A 188 11.23 21.85 -14.24
CA PHE A 188 10.09 22.77 -14.43
C PHE A 188 9.68 23.46 -13.12
N PRO A 189 10.55 24.24 -12.47
CA PRO A 189 10.28 24.84 -11.16
C PRO A 189 9.07 25.80 -11.18
N ALA A 190 8.88 26.54 -12.25
CA ALA A 190 7.74 27.45 -12.39
C ALA A 190 6.39 26.69 -12.38
N THR A 191 6.33 25.52 -13.03
CA THR A 191 5.13 24.68 -13.09
C THR A 191 4.90 23.92 -11.77
N ALA A 192 5.99 23.57 -11.07
CA ALA A 192 5.92 22.95 -9.75
C ALA A 192 5.39 23.89 -8.65
N GLY A 193 5.31 25.21 -8.94
CA GLY A 193 4.82 26.23 -8.01
C GLY A 193 5.69 26.38 -6.75
N ALA A 194 6.96 25.97 -6.81
CA ALA A 194 7.91 26.03 -5.72
C ALA A 194 9.33 26.25 -6.26
N PRO A 195 10.23 26.91 -5.52
CA PRO A 195 11.61 27.01 -5.89
C PRO A 195 12.23 25.60 -6.00
N PRO A 196 13.18 25.39 -6.94
CA PRO A 196 13.89 24.13 -7.06
C PRO A 196 14.70 23.88 -5.79
N PRO A 197 14.78 22.62 -5.31
CA PRO A 197 15.63 22.29 -4.17
C PRO A 197 17.09 22.56 -4.50
N THR A 198 17.86 22.98 -3.51
CA THR A 198 19.32 23.12 -3.65
C THR A 198 19.95 21.75 -3.96
N VAL A 199 21.16 21.75 -4.53
CA VAL A 199 21.87 20.51 -4.89
C VAL A 199 21.99 19.54 -3.67
N PRO A 200 22.43 19.99 -2.48
CA PRO A 200 22.50 19.09 -1.34
C PRO A 200 21.13 18.56 -0.91
N THR A 201 20.09 19.37 -0.96
CA THR A 201 18.73 18.94 -0.67
C THR A 201 18.21 17.93 -1.69
N ALA A 202 18.46 18.15 -2.99
CA ALA A 202 18.10 17.21 -4.04
C ALA A 202 18.78 15.84 -3.87
N LEU A 203 20.06 15.83 -3.48
CA LEU A 203 20.80 14.60 -3.15
C LEU A 203 20.24 13.91 -1.91
N THR A 204 19.91 14.66 -0.88
CA THR A 204 19.28 14.13 0.34
C THR A 204 17.91 13.52 0.04
N LEU A 205 17.10 14.19 -0.77
CA LEU A 205 15.79 13.67 -1.25
C LEU A 205 15.97 12.39 -2.06
N ALA A 206 16.90 12.38 -3.01
CA ALA A 206 17.18 11.20 -3.82
C ALA A 206 17.61 10.02 -2.93
N LEU A 207 18.49 10.25 -1.97
CA LEU A 207 18.91 9.23 -1.00
C LEU A 207 17.71 8.72 -0.18
N ALA A 208 16.88 9.60 0.35
CA ALA A 208 15.69 9.25 1.11
C ALA A 208 14.70 8.42 0.27
N ILE A 209 14.49 8.79 -1.00
CA ILE A 209 13.63 8.08 -1.95
C ILE A 209 14.08 6.63 -2.18
N PHE A 210 15.38 6.35 -2.15
CA PHE A 210 15.91 4.98 -2.28
C PHE A 210 15.97 4.23 -0.95
N LEU A 211 16.35 4.89 0.14
CA LEU A 211 16.51 4.24 1.44
C LEU A 211 15.16 3.86 2.07
N LEU A 212 14.16 4.73 1.96
CA LEU A 212 12.86 4.51 2.60
C LEU A 212 12.16 3.22 2.14
N PRO A 213 12.11 2.87 0.83
CA PRO A 213 11.61 1.57 0.38
C PRO A 213 12.39 0.38 0.93
N LEU A 214 13.72 0.47 1.01
CA LEU A 214 14.56 -0.61 1.54
C LEU A 214 14.33 -0.81 3.03
N ILE A 215 14.24 0.28 3.80
CA ILE A 215 13.92 0.24 5.24
C ILE A 215 12.52 -0.38 5.43
N THR A 216 11.52 0.06 4.67
CA THR A 216 10.15 -0.46 4.74
C THR A 216 10.12 -1.96 4.40
N LEU A 217 10.84 -2.39 3.38
CA LEU A 217 10.99 -3.80 3.03
C LEU A 217 11.67 -4.59 4.16
N GLY A 218 12.77 -4.07 4.71
CA GLY A 218 13.51 -4.68 5.82
C GLY A 218 12.62 -4.91 7.04
N ILE A 219 11.88 -3.88 7.45
CA ILE A 219 10.92 -3.97 8.56
C ILE A 219 9.86 -5.04 8.26
N ASP A 220 9.29 -5.08 7.04
CA ASP A 220 8.26 -6.07 6.69
C ASP A 220 8.78 -7.52 6.79
N GLN A 221 10.04 -7.77 6.44
CA GLN A 221 10.65 -9.09 6.53
C GLN A 221 10.89 -9.56 7.97
N VAL A 222 11.17 -8.63 8.88
CA VAL A 222 11.45 -8.92 10.31
C VAL A 222 10.16 -9.03 11.11
N ARG A 223 9.04 -8.54 10.61
CA ARG A 223 7.74 -8.61 11.30
C ARG A 223 7.36 -10.05 11.63
N PRO A 224 6.98 -10.33 12.90
CA PRO A 224 6.57 -11.67 13.29
C PRO A 224 5.31 -12.08 12.54
N SER A 225 5.36 -13.22 11.86
CA SER A 225 4.15 -13.83 11.31
C SER A 225 3.27 -14.30 12.48
N PRO A 226 1.95 -14.05 12.46
CA PRO A 226 1.04 -14.64 13.42
C PRO A 226 1.29 -16.16 13.41
N ARG A 227 1.68 -16.73 14.53
CA ARG A 227 1.77 -18.18 14.69
C ARG A 227 0.36 -18.68 14.49
N LEU A 228 0.03 -19.16 13.28
CA LEU A 228 -1.12 -20.00 13.11
C LEU A 228 -0.89 -21.17 14.07
N HIS A 229 -1.64 -21.19 15.15
CA HIS A 229 -1.77 -22.39 15.96
C HIS A 229 -2.25 -23.43 14.95
N LYS A 230 -1.30 -24.21 14.43
CA LYS A 230 -1.58 -25.48 13.79
C LYS A 230 -2.16 -26.35 14.91
N ASN A 231 -3.43 -26.17 15.21
CA ASN A 231 -4.21 -27.27 15.70
C ASN A 231 -4.14 -28.32 14.58
N ARG A 232 -3.09 -29.12 14.62
CA ARG A 232 -3.08 -30.44 14.01
C ARG A 232 -4.23 -31.19 14.69
N ILE A 233 -5.43 -31.04 14.13
CA ILE A 233 -6.36 -32.14 14.20
C ILE A 233 -5.65 -33.22 13.39
N SER A 234 -4.89 -34.06 14.08
CA SER A 234 -4.38 -35.28 13.51
C SER A 234 -5.59 -36.03 12.96
N PRO A 235 -5.60 -36.39 11.66
CA PRO A 235 -6.70 -37.23 11.14
C PRO A 235 -6.62 -38.67 11.61
N THR A 236 -5.94 -38.95 12.71
CA THR A 236 -5.82 -40.25 13.36
C THR A 236 -6.87 -40.42 14.44
N GLY A 237 -8.13 -40.35 14.06
CA GLY A 237 -9.27 -40.61 14.95
C GLY A 237 -10.29 -41.57 14.37
N ILE A 238 -10.00 -42.23 13.28
CA ILE A 238 -10.85 -43.34 12.78
C ILE A 238 -10.08 -44.62 13.01
N SER A 239 -10.19 -45.15 14.23
CA SER A 239 -9.91 -46.59 14.46
C SER A 239 -10.95 -47.38 13.68
N PRO A 240 -10.56 -48.32 12.83
CA PRO A 240 -11.52 -49.26 12.26
C PRO A 240 -12.12 -50.07 13.38
N LEU A 241 -13.42 -49.94 13.58
CA LEU A 241 -14.18 -50.82 14.41
C LEU A 241 -13.98 -52.24 13.88
N LYS A 242 -13.42 -53.12 14.75
CA LYS A 242 -13.38 -54.55 14.51
C LYS A 242 -14.78 -55.15 14.74
#